data_44890217a3b9fc98cc17eb9b7480754b
#
_entry.id   44890217a3b9fc98cc17eb9b7480754b
#
_cell.length_a   1.000
_cell.length_b   1.000
_cell.length_c   1.000
_cell.angle_alpha   90.00
_cell.angle_beta   90.00
_cell.angle_gamma   90.00
#
_symmetry.space_group_name_H-M   'P 1'
#
loop_
_entity.id
_entity.type
_entity.pdbx_description
1 polymer ?
#
loop_
_entity_poly.entity_id
_entity_poly.type
_entity_poly.pdbx_seq_one_letter_code
_entity_poly.pdbx_strand_id
1 'polypeptide(L)'
;MFESDEEIADVASAFQDEHEFGIPVDDNQDNSKDSGSAFAIVVGISSMILIIFTISVIILWAWAAVDDITLGGPPQALLTWEDEFREITGVENVANLDGTGVRLCIVDSGIDLAHPDFNNLQLSGWHDAINDRAEPYDDEGHGTAMAGIIVADGGLSGVASGVELLIAKAIDSTGTGTDEGIAESVDWCVSQEADIISLSLGGEQGFGSGIFT
;
A
#
# COMPACT_ATOMS: atom_id res chain seq x y z
N MET A 1 -22.33 78.46 78.68
CA MET A 1 -23.77 78.47 78.84
C MET A 1 -24.33 77.60 77.75
N PHE A 2 -24.93 76.53 78.14
CA PHE A 2 -25.22 75.36 77.37
C PHE A 2 -26.20 75.63 76.23
N GLU A 3 -25.76 75.24 75.01
CA GLU A 3 -26.69 75.04 73.90
C GLU A 3 -27.53 73.82 74.22
N SER A 4 -28.78 73.87 73.94
CA SER A 4 -29.83 73.00 74.43
C SER A 4 -29.76 71.64 73.73
N ASP A 5 -30.13 70.61 74.51
CA ASP A 5 -30.25 69.24 74.07
C ASP A 5 -31.15 69.04 72.82
N GLU A 6 -31.92 70.02 72.43
CA GLU A 6 -32.74 70.03 71.22
C GLU A 6 -31.89 70.07 69.91
N GLU A 7 -30.73 70.78 69.89
CA GLU A 7 -29.92 70.98 68.72
C GLU A 7 -29.13 69.71 68.40
N ILE A 8 -28.84 68.89 69.45
CA ILE A 8 -28.18 67.59 69.29
C ILE A 8 -29.19 66.52 68.77
N ALA A 9 -30.43 66.64 69.17
CA ALA A 9 -31.50 65.73 68.73
C ALA A 9 -31.86 65.98 67.25
N ASP A 10 -31.77 67.21 66.78
CA ASP A 10 -32.06 67.55 65.39
C ASP A 10 -30.96 67.08 64.45
N VAL A 11 -29.70 67.13 64.87
CA VAL A 11 -28.58 66.58 64.12
C VAL A 11 -28.62 65.05 64.08
N ALA A 12 -29.06 64.42 65.17
CA ALA A 12 -29.17 62.97 65.20
C ALA A 12 -30.30 62.42 64.29
N SER A 13 -31.41 63.24 64.20
CA SER A 13 -32.49 62.82 63.28
C SER A 13 -32.14 63.00 61.81
N ALA A 14 -31.32 64.03 61.50
CA ALA A 14 -30.83 64.25 60.14
C ALA A 14 -29.86 63.11 59.66
N PHE A 15 -29.17 62.48 60.58
CA PHE A 15 -28.30 61.28 60.24
C PHE A 15 -29.09 59.97 60.16
N GLN A 16 -30.30 59.88 60.69
CA GLN A 16 -31.15 58.71 60.58
C GLN A 16 -31.87 58.62 59.24
N ASP A 17 -32.12 59.76 58.60
CA ASP A 17 -32.78 59.79 57.27
C ASP A 17 -31.84 59.50 56.08
N GLU A 18 -30.53 59.44 56.30
CA GLU A 18 -29.58 59.10 55.24
C GLU A 18 -29.49 57.55 54.91
N HIS A 19 -30.20 56.73 55.66
CA HIS A 19 -30.26 55.30 55.38
C HIS A 19 -31.36 54.89 54.42
N GLU A 20 -32.12 55.79 53.87
CA GLU A 20 -33.18 55.51 52.88
C GLU A 20 -32.84 56.05 51.50
N PHE A 21 -31.54 56.27 51.18
CA PHE A 21 -31.03 56.24 49.82
C PHE A 21 -30.71 54.81 49.48
N GLY A 22 -31.74 53.99 49.37
CA GLY A 22 -31.68 52.73 48.67
C GLY A 22 -31.31 53.06 47.24
N ILE A 23 -30.04 52.83 46.92
CA ILE A 23 -29.64 52.58 45.53
C ILE A 23 -30.56 51.45 45.07
N PRO A 24 -31.37 51.62 44.03
CA PRO A 24 -32.07 50.47 43.47
C PRO A 24 -30.98 49.49 43.01
N VAL A 25 -30.79 48.40 43.75
CA VAL A 25 -30.09 47.25 43.25
C VAL A 25 -30.96 46.74 42.13
N ASP A 26 -30.58 47.06 40.91
CA ASP A 26 -31.16 46.49 39.71
C ASP A 26 -30.80 44.99 39.71
N ASP A 27 -31.62 44.19 40.41
CA ASP A 27 -31.57 42.75 40.46
C ASP A 27 -31.95 42.11 39.11
N ASN A 28 -32.16 42.92 38.07
CA ASN A 28 -32.22 42.48 36.70
C ASN A 28 -30.83 42.50 36.06
N GLN A 29 -29.83 41.88 36.67
CA GLN A 29 -28.73 41.30 35.89
C GLN A 29 -29.33 40.19 35.03
N ASP A 30 -29.55 40.58 33.79
CA ASP A 30 -30.04 39.77 32.69
C ASP A 30 -29.22 38.46 32.54
N ASN A 31 -29.64 37.43 33.28
CA ASN A 31 -29.11 36.07 33.17
C ASN A 31 -29.37 35.47 31.76
N SER A 32 -30.07 36.24 30.89
CA SER A 32 -30.36 35.83 29.53
C SER A 32 -29.15 35.92 28.60
N LYS A 33 -28.16 36.78 28.92
CA LYS A 33 -26.94 36.91 28.07
C LYS A 33 -25.94 35.82 28.29
N ASP A 34 -25.85 35.27 29.49
CA ASP A 34 -24.92 34.16 29.78
C ASP A 34 -25.40 32.81 29.24
N SER A 35 -26.70 32.58 29.20
CA SER A 35 -27.23 31.33 28.64
C SER A 35 -27.05 31.24 27.12
N GLY A 36 -27.11 32.36 26.41
CA GLY A 36 -26.88 32.44 24.97
C GLY A 36 -25.41 32.17 24.58
N SER A 37 -24.48 32.72 25.36
CA SER A 37 -23.06 32.50 25.15
C SER A 37 -22.62 31.06 25.46
N ALA A 38 -23.11 30.47 26.56
CA ALA A 38 -22.88 29.10 26.92
C ALA A 38 -23.45 28.11 25.89
N PHE A 39 -24.67 28.37 25.40
CA PHE A 39 -25.28 27.58 24.33
C PHE A 39 -24.49 27.66 23.02
N ALA A 40 -24.04 28.85 22.60
CA ALA A 40 -23.23 29.02 21.41
C ALA A 40 -21.88 28.28 21.52
N ILE A 41 -21.23 28.28 22.71
CA ILE A 41 -20.00 27.55 22.97
C ILE A 41 -20.24 26.03 22.87
N VAL A 42 -21.32 25.53 23.51
CA VAL A 42 -21.64 24.08 23.45
C VAL A 42 -21.94 23.63 22.01
N VAL A 43 -22.71 24.42 21.26
CA VAL A 43 -23.00 24.13 19.84
C VAL A 43 -21.70 24.18 19.01
N GLY A 44 -20.83 25.17 19.26
CA GLY A 44 -19.53 25.27 18.58
C GLY A 44 -18.63 24.06 18.86
N ILE A 45 -18.51 23.64 20.11
CA ILE A 45 -17.71 22.47 20.49
C ILE A 45 -18.31 21.19 19.91
N SER A 46 -19.61 20.98 19.97
CA SER A 46 -20.26 19.80 19.44
C SER A 46 -20.13 19.69 17.91
N SER A 47 -20.24 20.82 17.19
CA SER A 47 -20.03 20.85 15.74
C SER A 47 -18.57 20.55 15.36
N MET A 48 -17.62 21.08 16.13
CA MET A 48 -16.19 20.80 15.93
C MET A 48 -15.87 19.31 16.16
N ILE A 49 -16.42 18.71 17.22
CA ILE A 49 -16.27 17.27 17.48
C ILE A 49 -16.87 16.44 16.33
N LEU A 50 -18.04 16.82 15.84
CA LEU A 50 -18.69 16.15 14.72
C LEU A 50 -17.83 16.22 13.44
N ILE A 51 -17.26 17.40 13.15
CA ILE A 51 -16.36 17.59 12.00
C ILE A 51 -15.10 16.73 12.14
N ILE A 52 -14.46 16.72 13.31
CA ILE A 52 -13.28 15.90 13.56
C ILE A 52 -13.63 14.40 13.41
N PHE A 53 -14.76 13.97 13.94
CA PHE A 53 -15.23 12.60 13.81
C PHE A 53 -15.47 12.21 12.35
N THR A 54 -16.16 13.05 11.58
CA THR A 54 -16.41 12.79 10.15
C THR A 54 -15.12 12.72 9.33
N ILE A 55 -14.17 13.64 9.59
CA ILE A 55 -12.86 13.63 8.95
C ILE A 55 -12.10 12.36 9.32
N SER A 56 -12.12 11.94 10.59
CA SER A 56 -11.47 10.70 11.05
C SER A 56 -12.07 9.46 10.38
N VAL A 57 -13.39 9.41 10.24
CA VAL A 57 -14.08 8.32 9.53
C VAL A 57 -13.69 8.29 8.04
N ILE A 58 -13.62 9.46 7.40
CA ILE A 58 -13.19 9.55 5.99
C ILE A 58 -11.73 9.11 5.83
N ILE A 59 -10.84 9.52 6.74
CA ILE A 59 -9.44 9.10 6.73
C ILE A 59 -9.32 7.59 6.95
N LEU A 60 -10.04 7.04 7.92
CA LEU A 60 -10.05 5.59 8.17
C LEU A 60 -10.61 4.81 6.97
N TRP A 61 -11.66 5.33 6.34
CA TRP A 61 -12.22 4.71 5.14
C TRP A 61 -11.27 4.80 3.94
N ALA A 62 -10.62 5.96 3.75
CA ALA A 62 -9.60 6.12 2.72
C ALA A 62 -8.38 5.22 2.99
N TRP A 63 -7.97 5.06 4.26
CA TRP A 63 -6.91 4.13 4.66
C TRP A 63 -7.29 2.68 4.35
N ALA A 64 -8.48 2.24 4.76
CA ALA A 64 -8.99 0.90 4.46
C ALA A 64 -9.11 0.65 2.95
N ALA A 65 -9.50 1.67 2.16
CA ALA A 65 -9.55 1.56 0.71
C ALA A 65 -8.15 1.49 0.06
N VAL A 66 -7.14 2.14 0.66
CA VAL A 66 -5.74 2.02 0.23
C VAL A 66 -5.18 0.65 0.59
N ASP A 67 -5.49 0.13 1.78
CA ASP A 67 -5.10 -1.23 2.19
C ASP A 67 -5.71 -2.30 1.28
N ASP A 68 -6.95 -2.12 0.84
CA ASP A 68 -7.61 -3.02 -0.12
C ASP A 68 -6.94 -2.99 -1.52
N ILE A 69 -6.31 -1.85 -1.86
CA ILE A 69 -5.54 -1.70 -3.11
C ILE A 69 -4.09 -2.21 -2.98
N THR A 70 -3.50 -2.14 -1.78
CA THR A 70 -2.06 -2.42 -1.56
C THR A 70 -1.76 -3.73 -0.83
N LEU A 71 -2.73 -4.28 -0.08
CA LEU A 71 -2.57 -5.49 0.73
C LEU A 71 -3.59 -6.60 0.40
N GLY A 72 -4.54 -6.32 -0.47
CA GLY A 72 -5.66 -7.20 -0.79
C GLY A 72 -5.51 -7.93 -2.12
N GLY A 73 -4.44 -8.68 -2.36
CA GLY A 73 -4.33 -9.52 -3.54
C GLY A 73 -4.42 -8.80 -4.91
N PRO A 74 -4.36 -9.51 -6.01
CA PRO A 74 -4.46 -8.92 -7.35
C PRO A 74 -5.85 -8.32 -7.60
N PRO A 75 -5.95 -7.24 -8.42
CA PRO A 75 -7.23 -6.67 -8.82
C PRO A 75 -8.16 -7.72 -9.42
N GLN A 76 -9.46 -7.61 -9.14
CA GLN A 76 -10.47 -8.56 -9.64
C GLN A 76 -10.43 -8.75 -11.16
N ALA A 77 -10.01 -7.72 -11.91
CA ALA A 77 -9.83 -7.83 -13.35
C ALA A 77 -8.74 -8.83 -13.74
N LEU A 78 -7.63 -8.87 -12.99
CA LEU A 78 -6.55 -9.83 -13.25
C LEU A 78 -6.99 -11.26 -12.94
N LEU A 79 -7.72 -11.47 -11.85
CA LEU A 79 -8.29 -12.78 -11.52
C LEU A 79 -9.25 -13.28 -12.61
N THR A 80 -10.07 -12.39 -13.17
CA THR A 80 -10.96 -12.73 -14.28
C THR A 80 -10.17 -13.12 -15.54
N TRP A 81 -9.10 -12.42 -15.84
CA TRP A 81 -8.22 -12.75 -16.97
C TRP A 81 -7.43 -14.04 -16.73
N GLU A 82 -7.03 -14.32 -15.51
CA GLU A 82 -6.42 -15.60 -15.13
C GLU A 82 -7.38 -16.76 -15.39
N ASP A 83 -8.62 -16.65 -14.93
CA ASP A 83 -9.66 -17.66 -15.17
C ASP A 83 -9.87 -17.91 -16.67
N GLU A 84 -9.98 -16.84 -17.47
CA GLU A 84 -10.12 -16.92 -18.93
C GLU A 84 -8.88 -17.56 -19.59
N PHE A 85 -7.67 -17.18 -19.15
CA PHE A 85 -6.43 -17.76 -19.62
C PHE A 85 -6.36 -19.27 -19.34
N ARG A 86 -6.71 -19.69 -18.13
CA ARG A 86 -6.72 -21.10 -17.72
C ARG A 86 -7.72 -21.92 -18.53
N GLU A 87 -8.90 -21.36 -18.81
CA GLU A 87 -9.90 -21.99 -19.67
C GLU A 87 -9.40 -22.15 -21.12
N ILE A 88 -8.88 -21.06 -21.73
CA ILE A 88 -8.41 -21.07 -23.12
C ILE A 88 -7.21 -22.00 -23.30
N THR A 89 -6.27 -22.02 -22.35
CA THR A 89 -5.08 -22.88 -22.43
C THR A 89 -5.33 -24.32 -22.06
N GLY A 90 -6.46 -24.59 -21.37
CA GLY A 90 -6.81 -25.92 -20.90
C GLY A 90 -5.97 -26.41 -19.72
N VAL A 91 -5.28 -25.53 -19.02
CA VAL A 91 -4.48 -25.86 -17.80
C VAL A 91 -5.36 -26.52 -16.74
N GLU A 92 -6.63 -26.14 -16.65
CA GLU A 92 -7.61 -26.75 -15.74
C GLU A 92 -7.79 -28.28 -15.94
N ASN A 93 -7.59 -28.76 -17.16
CA ASN A 93 -7.72 -30.19 -17.45
C ASN A 93 -6.58 -31.04 -16.89
N VAL A 94 -5.47 -30.37 -16.45
CA VAL A 94 -4.28 -30.97 -15.88
C VAL A 94 -3.95 -30.40 -14.50
N ALA A 95 -4.93 -29.83 -13.80
CA ALA A 95 -4.77 -29.16 -12.50
C ALA A 95 -4.18 -30.06 -11.39
N ASN A 96 -4.09 -31.36 -11.59
CA ASN A 96 -3.39 -32.29 -10.69
C ASN A 96 -1.90 -32.43 -11.00
N LEU A 97 -1.41 -31.76 -12.02
CA LEU A 97 0.01 -31.70 -12.41
C LEU A 97 0.54 -30.30 -12.11
N ASP A 98 1.43 -30.20 -11.15
CA ASP A 98 2.01 -28.94 -10.70
C ASP A 98 3.47 -28.77 -11.08
N GLY A 99 4.02 -29.70 -11.85
CA GLY A 99 5.43 -29.73 -12.25
C GLY A 99 6.38 -30.29 -11.19
N THR A 100 5.90 -30.86 -10.08
CA THR A 100 6.74 -31.47 -9.05
C THR A 100 7.68 -32.51 -9.67
N GLY A 101 9.00 -32.37 -9.40
CA GLY A 101 10.06 -33.23 -9.90
C GLY A 101 10.59 -32.83 -11.28
N VAL A 102 10.15 -31.69 -11.82
CA VAL A 102 10.70 -31.11 -13.06
C VAL A 102 11.57 -29.92 -12.71
N ARG A 103 12.77 -29.86 -13.28
CA ARG A 103 13.68 -28.72 -13.17
C ARG A 103 13.56 -27.85 -14.42
N LEU A 104 13.06 -26.62 -14.21
CA LEU A 104 12.82 -25.67 -15.28
C LEU A 104 13.76 -24.47 -15.15
N CYS A 105 14.47 -24.14 -16.22
CA CYS A 105 15.36 -23.01 -16.32
C CYS A 105 14.75 -21.94 -17.23
N ILE A 106 14.67 -20.68 -16.75
CA ILE A 106 14.28 -19.53 -17.55
C ILE A 106 15.54 -18.72 -17.87
N VAL A 107 15.78 -18.48 -19.15
CA VAL A 107 16.84 -17.59 -19.64
C VAL A 107 16.19 -16.30 -20.08
N ASP A 108 16.36 -15.23 -19.29
CA ASP A 108 15.62 -13.98 -19.47
C ASP A 108 16.31 -12.78 -18.78
N SER A 109 15.56 -11.73 -18.41
CA SER A 109 16.08 -10.52 -17.77
C SER A 109 16.35 -10.68 -16.25
N GLY A 110 16.02 -11.83 -15.67
CA GLY A 110 16.19 -12.09 -14.23
C GLY A 110 14.89 -12.37 -13.50
N ILE A 111 14.86 -12.14 -12.19
CA ILE A 111 13.67 -12.26 -11.35
C ILE A 111 13.71 -11.30 -10.18
N ASP A 112 12.60 -10.65 -9.90
CA ASP A 112 12.36 -9.88 -8.65
C ASP A 112 11.66 -10.75 -7.61
N LEU A 113 12.42 -11.32 -6.69
CA LEU A 113 11.89 -12.15 -5.60
C LEU A 113 11.09 -11.37 -4.55
N ALA A 114 11.11 -10.02 -4.59
CA ALA A 114 10.25 -9.20 -3.73
C ALA A 114 8.83 -9.02 -4.28
N HIS A 115 8.55 -9.52 -5.51
CA HIS A 115 7.21 -9.48 -6.08
C HIS A 115 6.22 -10.28 -5.21
N PRO A 116 5.01 -9.77 -4.93
CA PRO A 116 4.03 -10.44 -4.06
C PRO A 116 3.69 -11.88 -4.46
N ASP A 117 3.72 -12.18 -5.75
CA ASP A 117 3.42 -13.52 -6.27
C ASP A 117 4.54 -14.54 -6.04
N PHE A 118 5.68 -14.13 -5.47
CA PHE A 118 6.82 -15.01 -5.17
C PHE A 118 7.12 -15.14 -3.68
N ASN A 119 6.16 -14.81 -2.79
CA ASN A 119 6.34 -14.79 -1.34
C ASN A 119 6.93 -16.10 -0.76
N ASN A 120 6.68 -17.25 -1.39
CA ASN A 120 7.15 -18.55 -0.93
C ASN A 120 8.15 -19.19 -1.88
N LEU A 121 8.51 -18.51 -2.96
CA LEU A 121 9.41 -19.04 -3.99
C LEU A 121 10.82 -19.16 -3.46
N GLN A 122 11.41 -20.34 -3.64
CA GLN A 122 12.84 -20.59 -3.44
C GLN A 122 13.44 -21.02 -4.78
N LEU A 123 14.40 -20.25 -5.26
CA LEU A 123 15.13 -20.64 -6.47
C LEU A 123 16.02 -21.85 -6.19
N SER A 124 16.02 -22.79 -7.12
CA SER A 124 16.97 -23.92 -7.13
C SER A 124 18.35 -23.51 -7.66
N GLY A 125 18.45 -22.40 -8.41
CA GLY A 125 19.71 -21.81 -8.84
C GLY A 125 19.54 -20.46 -9.51
N TRP A 126 20.64 -19.70 -9.53
CA TRP A 126 20.74 -18.37 -10.12
C TRP A 126 22.06 -18.23 -10.89
N HIS A 127 22.01 -17.62 -12.07
CA HIS A 127 23.16 -17.25 -12.87
C HIS A 127 22.95 -15.86 -13.50
N ASP A 128 23.99 -15.03 -13.49
CA ASP A 128 23.97 -13.69 -14.08
C ASP A 128 25.10 -13.55 -15.12
N ALA A 129 24.76 -13.75 -16.38
CA ALA A 129 25.71 -13.58 -17.51
C ALA A 129 25.95 -12.11 -17.87
N ILE A 130 25.26 -11.14 -17.22
CA ILE A 130 25.38 -9.70 -17.49
C ILE A 130 26.39 -9.04 -16.56
N ASN A 131 26.26 -9.26 -15.23
CA ASN A 131 27.05 -8.56 -14.21
C ASN A 131 27.70 -9.47 -13.18
N ASP A 132 27.53 -10.78 -13.30
CA ASP A 132 28.10 -11.80 -12.38
C ASP A 132 27.68 -11.53 -10.90
N ARG A 133 26.44 -11.07 -10.67
CA ARG A 133 25.92 -10.85 -9.31
C ARG A 133 25.48 -12.15 -8.67
N ALA A 134 25.79 -12.30 -7.38
CA ALA A 134 25.40 -13.47 -6.60
C ALA A 134 23.91 -13.47 -6.23
N GLU A 135 23.29 -12.29 -6.09
CA GLU A 135 21.91 -12.15 -5.66
C GLU A 135 20.98 -11.95 -6.87
N PRO A 136 19.85 -12.66 -6.93
CA PRO A 136 18.85 -12.49 -7.98
C PRO A 136 18.30 -11.07 -8.02
N TYR A 137 18.11 -10.56 -9.23
CA TYR A 137 17.44 -9.27 -9.50
C TYR A 137 16.88 -9.28 -10.92
N ASP A 138 15.93 -8.38 -11.16
CA ASP A 138 15.39 -8.07 -12.47
C ASP A 138 15.28 -6.56 -12.61
N ASP A 139 15.98 -5.96 -13.55
CA ASP A 139 16.01 -4.53 -13.81
C ASP A 139 15.32 -4.14 -15.13
N GLU A 140 14.62 -5.10 -15.73
CA GLU A 140 13.80 -4.95 -16.93
C GLU A 140 12.34 -5.35 -16.68
N GLY A 141 12.11 -6.51 -16.00
CA GLY A 141 10.81 -6.98 -15.54
C GLY A 141 10.19 -8.12 -16.36
N HIS A 142 10.68 -8.41 -17.56
CA HIS A 142 10.12 -9.45 -18.42
C HIS A 142 10.35 -10.85 -17.83
N GLY A 143 11.55 -11.14 -17.32
CA GLY A 143 11.87 -12.42 -16.69
C GLY A 143 11.00 -12.70 -15.46
N THR A 144 10.71 -11.66 -14.64
CA THR A 144 9.78 -11.73 -13.53
C THR A 144 8.37 -12.10 -13.99
N ALA A 145 7.89 -11.50 -15.10
CA ALA A 145 6.59 -11.85 -15.67
C ALA A 145 6.55 -13.29 -16.21
N MET A 146 7.62 -13.73 -16.87
CA MET A 146 7.72 -15.12 -17.37
C MET A 146 7.74 -16.13 -16.23
N ALA A 147 8.47 -15.85 -15.15
CA ALA A 147 8.45 -16.67 -13.95
C ALA A 147 7.04 -16.71 -13.31
N GLY A 148 6.34 -15.59 -13.28
CA GLY A 148 4.98 -15.48 -12.75
C GLY A 148 3.99 -16.40 -13.45
N ILE A 149 4.03 -16.47 -14.79
CA ILE A 149 3.19 -17.39 -15.56
C ILE A 149 3.39 -18.86 -15.11
N ILE A 150 4.60 -19.20 -14.67
CA ILE A 150 4.96 -20.58 -14.35
C ILE A 150 4.74 -20.88 -12.87
N VAL A 151 5.23 -20.02 -11.95
CA VAL A 151 5.36 -20.36 -10.52
C VAL A 151 4.66 -19.40 -9.55
N ALA A 152 3.87 -18.45 -10.02
CA ALA A 152 3.17 -17.51 -9.12
C ALA A 152 2.34 -18.26 -8.05
N ASP A 153 2.44 -17.82 -6.79
CA ASP A 153 1.70 -18.37 -5.62
C ASP A 153 1.46 -17.28 -4.56
N GLY A 154 1.13 -16.06 -4.98
CA GLY A 154 0.93 -14.93 -4.07
C GLY A 154 -0.42 -14.23 -4.21
N GLY A 155 -1.21 -14.63 -5.21
CA GLY A 155 -2.50 -14.02 -5.53
C GLY A 155 -2.95 -14.43 -6.92
N LEU A 156 -2.03 -14.40 -7.90
CA LEU A 156 -2.19 -15.13 -9.16
C LEU A 156 -1.56 -16.52 -9.01
N SER A 157 -1.95 -17.44 -9.88
CA SER A 157 -1.54 -18.83 -9.82
C SER A 157 -0.77 -19.22 -11.07
N GLY A 158 0.48 -19.60 -10.93
CA GLY A 158 1.28 -20.17 -12.00
C GLY A 158 0.75 -21.52 -12.47
N VAL A 159 1.15 -21.91 -13.68
CA VAL A 159 0.68 -23.16 -14.28
C VAL A 159 1.44 -24.40 -13.75
N ALA A 160 2.61 -24.20 -13.10
CA ALA A 160 3.49 -25.26 -12.63
C ALA A 160 4.27 -24.82 -11.37
N SER A 161 3.55 -24.49 -10.30
CA SER A 161 4.13 -23.95 -9.06
C SER A 161 5.04 -24.93 -8.31
N GLY A 162 5.03 -26.21 -8.64
CA GLY A 162 5.85 -27.25 -8.03
C GLY A 162 7.19 -27.53 -8.72
N VAL A 163 7.55 -26.80 -9.79
CA VAL A 163 8.85 -26.99 -10.46
C VAL A 163 10.02 -26.51 -9.61
N GLU A 164 11.19 -27.14 -9.80
CA GLU A 164 12.46 -26.61 -9.31
C GLU A 164 12.93 -25.52 -10.28
N LEU A 165 12.74 -24.24 -9.89
CA LEU A 165 13.02 -23.11 -10.78
C LEU A 165 14.49 -22.69 -10.73
N LEU A 166 15.09 -22.61 -11.93
CA LEU A 166 16.40 -22.02 -12.19
C LEU A 166 16.19 -20.74 -13.02
N ILE A 167 16.95 -19.69 -12.71
CA ILE A 167 16.92 -18.43 -13.46
C ILE A 167 18.34 -18.10 -13.94
N ALA A 168 18.48 -17.85 -15.23
CA ALA A 168 19.69 -17.34 -15.85
C ALA A 168 19.40 -15.96 -16.48
N LYS A 169 20.00 -14.91 -15.92
CA LYS A 169 19.88 -13.56 -16.47
C LYS A 169 20.83 -13.38 -17.63
N ALA A 170 20.28 -13.28 -18.84
CA ALA A 170 20.99 -13.07 -20.09
C ALA A 170 20.61 -11.76 -20.80
N ILE A 171 19.58 -11.06 -20.27
CA ILE A 171 19.04 -9.81 -20.81
C ILE A 171 19.27 -8.69 -19.80
N ASP A 172 19.77 -7.55 -20.28
CA ASP A 172 20.04 -6.36 -19.48
C ASP A 172 18.80 -5.48 -19.28
N SER A 173 18.95 -4.38 -18.56
CA SER A 173 17.89 -3.40 -18.27
C SER A 173 17.34 -2.68 -19.49
N THR A 174 17.93 -2.85 -20.67
CA THR A 174 17.44 -2.29 -21.95
C THR A 174 16.69 -3.31 -22.81
N GLY A 175 16.50 -4.53 -22.27
CA GLY A 175 15.89 -5.63 -23.00
C GLY A 175 16.82 -6.27 -24.04
N THR A 176 18.14 -6.11 -23.89
CA THR A 176 19.14 -6.61 -24.85
C THR A 176 20.05 -7.63 -24.20
N GLY A 177 20.35 -8.70 -24.95
CA GLY A 177 21.35 -9.71 -24.61
C GLY A 177 22.33 -9.94 -25.75
N THR A 178 23.47 -10.54 -25.44
CA THR A 178 24.43 -10.99 -26.47
C THR A 178 24.24 -12.47 -26.76
N ASP A 179 24.58 -12.89 -27.98
CA ASP A 179 24.53 -14.31 -28.35
C ASP A 179 25.40 -15.18 -27.43
N GLU A 180 26.57 -14.66 -27.00
CA GLU A 180 27.46 -15.31 -26.06
C GLU A 180 26.86 -15.47 -24.67
N GLY A 181 26.25 -14.40 -24.13
CA GLY A 181 25.60 -14.42 -22.79
C GLY A 181 24.39 -15.35 -22.76
N ILE A 182 23.60 -15.38 -23.85
CA ILE A 182 22.48 -16.32 -23.99
C ILE A 182 23.00 -17.75 -24.06
N ALA A 183 24.05 -18.03 -24.87
CA ALA A 183 24.63 -19.36 -24.97
C ALA A 183 25.24 -19.85 -23.64
N GLU A 184 25.99 -18.98 -22.93
CA GLU A 184 26.50 -19.24 -21.59
C GLU A 184 25.36 -19.59 -20.60
N SER A 185 24.27 -18.83 -20.63
CA SER A 185 23.10 -19.06 -19.77
C SER A 185 22.44 -20.41 -20.07
N VAL A 186 22.32 -20.78 -21.34
CA VAL A 186 21.79 -22.10 -21.75
C VAL A 186 22.74 -23.23 -21.30
N ASP A 187 24.05 -23.08 -21.49
CA ASP A 187 25.04 -24.05 -21.04
C ASP A 187 25.01 -24.23 -19.51
N TRP A 188 24.81 -23.10 -18.78
CA TRP A 188 24.64 -23.18 -17.34
C TRP A 188 23.36 -23.95 -16.97
N CYS A 189 22.20 -23.68 -17.60
CA CYS A 189 20.96 -24.44 -17.36
C CYS A 189 21.15 -25.93 -17.58
N VAL A 190 21.85 -26.32 -18.66
CA VAL A 190 22.19 -27.73 -18.94
C VAL A 190 23.08 -28.31 -17.84
N SER A 191 24.09 -27.54 -17.37
CA SER A 191 24.97 -27.96 -16.27
C SER A 191 24.25 -28.17 -14.94
N GLN A 192 23.10 -27.48 -14.76
CA GLN A 192 22.22 -27.64 -13.60
C GLN A 192 21.20 -28.77 -13.78
N GLU A 193 21.34 -29.56 -14.83
CA GLU A 193 20.45 -30.70 -15.15
C GLU A 193 19.00 -30.25 -15.35
N ALA A 194 18.76 -29.11 -16.00
CA ALA A 194 17.42 -28.64 -16.33
C ALA A 194 16.73 -29.58 -17.31
N ASP A 195 15.50 -30.00 -16.99
CA ASP A 195 14.67 -30.83 -17.89
C ASP A 195 14.07 -29.98 -19.01
N ILE A 196 13.80 -28.70 -18.71
CA ILE A 196 13.17 -27.72 -19.61
C ILE A 196 13.95 -26.42 -19.54
N ILE A 197 14.23 -25.82 -20.70
CA ILE A 197 14.79 -24.46 -20.80
C ILE A 197 13.78 -23.60 -21.55
N SER A 198 13.34 -22.52 -20.93
CA SER A 198 12.45 -21.53 -21.52
C SER A 198 13.24 -20.32 -21.97
N LEU A 199 13.07 -19.92 -23.23
CA LEU A 199 13.67 -18.73 -23.82
C LEU A 199 12.55 -17.90 -24.46
N SER A 200 12.10 -16.86 -23.79
CA SER A 200 11.11 -15.91 -24.32
C SER A 200 11.82 -14.74 -25.02
N LEU A 201 12.78 -15.08 -25.87
CA LEU A 201 13.69 -14.17 -26.52
C LEU A 201 13.41 -14.09 -28.03
N GLY A 202 13.62 -12.91 -28.62
CA GLY A 202 13.53 -12.70 -30.04
C GLY A 202 14.45 -11.56 -30.47
N GLY A 203 14.89 -11.56 -31.71
CA GLY A 203 15.73 -10.51 -32.25
C GLY A 203 15.42 -10.24 -33.72
N GLU A 204 15.66 -9.01 -34.16
CA GLU A 204 15.72 -8.73 -35.60
C GLU A 204 16.94 -9.44 -36.18
N GLN A 205 16.71 -10.34 -37.15
CA GLN A 205 17.80 -10.90 -37.92
C GLN A 205 18.42 -9.77 -38.78
N GLY A 206 19.47 -9.16 -38.28
CA GLY A 206 20.34 -8.34 -39.10
C GLY A 206 20.95 -9.20 -40.22
N PHE A 207 20.91 -8.72 -41.47
CA PHE A 207 21.63 -9.34 -42.57
C PHE A 207 23.13 -9.38 -42.20
N GLY A 208 23.59 -10.48 -41.67
CA GLY A 208 25.00 -10.66 -41.33
C GLY A 208 25.28 -11.45 -40.05
N SER A 209 24.30 -11.77 -39.23
CA SER A 209 24.47 -12.66 -38.08
C SER A 209 24.57 -14.12 -38.54
N GLY A 210 25.59 -14.79 -38.06
CA GLY A 210 26.00 -16.11 -38.49
C GLY A 210 24.91 -17.16 -38.47
N ILE A 211 24.95 -17.96 -39.47
CA ILE A 211 24.13 -19.14 -39.70
C ILE A 211 24.32 -20.10 -38.52
N PHE A 212 23.25 -20.40 -37.80
CA PHE A 212 23.20 -21.61 -37.00
C PHE A 212 23.31 -22.83 -37.91
N THR A 213 24.43 -23.50 -37.87
CA THR A 213 24.65 -24.82 -38.49
C THR A 213 24.73 -25.91 -37.43
#